data_e6d9a2f6a4bd70b5795249252ba8779f
#
_entry.id   e6d9a2f6a4bd70b5795249252ba8779f
#
_cell.length_a   1.000
_cell.length_b   1.000
_cell.length_c   1.000
_cell.angle_alpha   90.00
_cell.angle_beta   90.00
_cell.angle_gamma   90.00
#
_symmetry.space_group_name_H-M   'P 1'
#
loop_
_entity.id
_entity.type
_entity.pdbx_description
1 polymer ?
#
loop_
_entity_poly.entity_id
_entity_poly.type
_entity_poly.pdbx_seq_one_letter_code
_entity_poly.pdbx_strand_id
1 'polypeptide(L)'
;MSGLTMNAMVFKHSPYPNAAKAFLQFMLEKEQYEPWLNANSGYWAQPLAAYADSAVWKGDPKVAIFRDTMNSTYYAGYKGPISTATGAVRADYVTVQMFASVATDAATPEAAAAEAERRAKRYFRRS
;
A
#
# COMPACT_ATOMS: atom_id res chain seq x y z
N MET A 1 5.27 9.41 -3.23
CA MET A 1 3.90 8.87 -3.08
C MET A 1 3.86 7.94 -1.88
N SER A 2 2.78 7.89 -1.12
CA SER A 2 2.59 6.88 -0.05
C SER A 2 1.98 5.62 -0.67
N GLY A 3 2.56 4.47 -0.39
CA GLY A 3 2.12 3.20 -0.95
C GLY A 3 1.93 2.11 0.07
N LEU A 4 1.23 1.07 -0.34
CA LEU A 4 1.01 -0.15 0.41
C LEU A 4 1.40 -1.33 -0.47
N THR A 5 2.23 -2.22 0.05
CA THR A 5 2.55 -3.48 -0.61
C THR A 5 1.67 -4.59 -0.06
N MET A 6 1.06 -5.35 -0.95
CA MET A 6 0.38 -6.60 -0.60
C MET A 6 1.38 -7.73 -0.67
N ASN A 7 1.57 -8.42 0.45
CA ASN A 7 2.52 -9.51 0.54
C ASN A 7 1.81 -10.85 0.36
N ALA A 8 2.39 -11.73 -0.45
CA ALA A 8 2.03 -13.14 -0.51
C ALA A 8 3.09 -13.96 0.24
N MET A 9 2.66 -14.84 1.13
CA MET A 9 3.56 -15.62 1.98
C MET A 9 3.19 -17.09 1.97
N VAL A 10 4.21 -17.95 1.98
CA VAL A 10 4.04 -19.39 2.23
C VAL A 10 4.48 -19.66 3.66
N PHE A 11 3.55 -20.12 4.49
CA PHE A 11 3.84 -20.40 5.89
C PHE A 11 4.73 -21.64 6.05
N LYS A 12 5.63 -21.63 7.04
CA LYS A 12 6.54 -22.75 7.33
C LYS A 12 5.80 -24.06 7.61
N HIS A 13 4.61 -23.98 8.21
CA HIS A 13 3.78 -25.13 8.55
C HIS A 13 2.83 -25.57 7.44
N SER A 14 2.93 -24.98 6.24
CA SER A 14 2.14 -25.43 5.09
C SER A 14 2.46 -26.90 4.77
N PRO A 15 1.45 -27.77 4.59
CA PRO A 15 1.69 -29.17 4.22
C PRO A 15 2.22 -29.30 2.79
N TYR A 16 2.01 -28.28 1.93
CA TYR A 16 2.42 -28.28 0.53
C TYR A 16 3.18 -27.02 0.13
N PRO A 17 4.35 -26.72 0.72
CA PRO A 17 5.05 -25.45 0.50
C PRO A 17 5.51 -25.28 -0.95
N ASN A 18 5.89 -26.36 -1.62
CA ASN A 18 6.33 -26.30 -3.02
C ASN A 18 5.17 -26.03 -3.98
N ALA A 19 4.01 -26.61 -3.75
CA ALA A 19 2.79 -26.31 -4.52
C ALA A 19 2.35 -24.87 -4.32
N ALA A 20 2.40 -24.35 -3.10
CA ALA A 20 2.09 -22.96 -2.81
C ALA A 20 3.06 -21.99 -3.51
N LYS A 21 4.37 -22.30 -3.52
CA LYS A 21 5.36 -21.50 -4.27
C LYS A 21 5.10 -21.55 -5.77
N ALA A 22 4.84 -22.74 -6.33
CA ALA A 22 4.52 -22.89 -7.75
C ALA A 22 3.26 -22.11 -8.14
N PHE A 23 2.23 -22.11 -7.29
CA PHE A 23 1.03 -21.31 -7.50
C PHE A 23 1.33 -19.80 -7.52
N LEU A 24 2.16 -19.29 -6.59
CA LEU A 24 2.55 -17.88 -6.59
C LEU A 24 3.35 -17.51 -7.85
N GLN A 25 4.24 -18.40 -8.31
CA GLN A 25 4.96 -18.21 -9.57
C GLN A 25 4.00 -18.16 -10.76
N PHE A 26 3.08 -19.13 -10.86
CA PHE A 26 2.05 -19.19 -11.89
C PHE A 26 1.22 -17.90 -11.93
N MET A 27 0.78 -17.39 -10.78
CA MET A 27 0.00 -16.13 -10.71
C MET A 27 0.77 -14.91 -11.23
N LEU A 28 2.10 -14.95 -11.23
CA LEU A 28 2.98 -13.88 -11.74
C LEU A 28 3.45 -14.12 -13.17
N GLU A 29 3.03 -15.20 -13.82
CA GLU A 29 3.27 -15.39 -15.25
C GLU A 29 2.44 -14.40 -16.07
N LYS A 30 2.93 -14.01 -17.22
CA LYS A 30 2.33 -12.95 -18.04
C LYS A 30 0.88 -13.25 -18.42
N GLU A 31 0.62 -14.48 -18.81
CA GLU A 31 -0.69 -14.97 -19.25
C GLU A 31 -1.75 -14.89 -18.16
N GLN A 32 -1.34 -14.95 -16.88
CA GLN A 32 -2.22 -14.89 -15.72
C GLN A 32 -2.29 -13.48 -15.13
N TYR A 33 -1.15 -12.83 -14.99
CA TYR A 33 -1.07 -11.56 -14.27
C TYR A 33 -1.54 -10.37 -15.12
N GLU A 34 -1.24 -10.35 -16.42
CA GLU A 34 -1.59 -9.22 -17.29
C GLU A 34 -3.10 -9.01 -17.46
N PRO A 35 -3.94 -10.04 -17.64
CA PRO A 35 -5.40 -9.87 -17.63
C PRO A 35 -5.92 -9.31 -16.30
N TRP A 36 -5.37 -9.77 -15.18
CA TRP A 36 -5.73 -9.27 -13.86
C TRP A 36 -5.33 -7.80 -13.69
N LEU A 37 -4.11 -7.43 -14.10
CA LEU A 37 -3.61 -6.05 -14.04
C LEU A 37 -4.47 -5.12 -14.89
N ASN A 38 -4.86 -5.52 -16.09
CA ASN A 38 -5.74 -4.75 -16.97
C ASN A 38 -7.14 -4.60 -16.38
N ALA A 39 -7.71 -5.65 -15.79
CA ALA A 39 -9.03 -5.60 -15.15
C ALA A 39 -9.08 -4.65 -13.95
N ASN A 40 -7.96 -4.46 -13.24
CA ASN A 40 -7.83 -3.50 -12.13
C ASN A 40 -7.67 -2.04 -12.60
N SER A 41 -7.56 -1.78 -13.91
CA SER A 41 -7.51 -0.43 -14.48
C SER A 41 -6.48 0.49 -13.82
N GLY A 42 -5.32 -0.04 -13.42
CA GLY A 42 -4.24 0.70 -12.78
C GLY A 42 -4.43 0.97 -11.27
N TYR A 43 -5.47 0.41 -10.64
CA TYR A 43 -5.64 0.51 -9.17
C TYR A 43 -4.49 -0.18 -8.41
N TRP A 44 -3.95 -1.28 -8.96
CA TRP A 44 -2.77 -1.96 -8.47
C TRP A 44 -1.60 -1.73 -9.42
N ALA A 45 -0.43 -1.37 -8.89
CA ALA A 45 0.78 -1.30 -9.68
C ALA A 45 1.45 -2.69 -9.79
N GLN A 46 2.14 -2.92 -10.90
CA GLN A 46 2.86 -4.18 -11.10
C GLN A 46 4.06 -4.30 -10.16
N PRO A 47 4.34 -5.51 -9.64
CA PRO A 47 5.52 -5.77 -8.81
C PRO A 47 6.79 -6.01 -9.63
N LEU A 48 6.66 -6.30 -10.92
CA LEU A 48 7.78 -6.64 -11.83
C LEU A 48 7.88 -5.65 -12.99
N ALA A 49 9.10 -5.27 -13.32
CA ALA A 49 9.39 -4.39 -14.46
C ALA A 49 8.90 -4.96 -15.81
N ALA A 50 8.79 -6.29 -15.91
CA ALA A 50 8.28 -6.98 -17.11
C ALA A 50 6.88 -6.52 -17.56
N TYR A 51 6.09 -5.95 -16.65
CA TYR A 51 4.72 -5.46 -16.94
C TYR A 51 4.65 -3.96 -17.21
N ALA A 52 5.79 -3.27 -17.31
CA ALA A 52 5.81 -1.82 -17.59
C ALA A 52 5.18 -1.47 -18.94
N ASP A 53 5.16 -2.42 -19.88
CA ASP A 53 4.57 -2.27 -21.22
C ASP A 53 3.13 -2.80 -21.33
N SER A 54 2.50 -3.18 -20.24
CA SER A 54 1.11 -3.65 -20.23
C SER A 54 0.14 -2.61 -20.83
N ALA A 55 -0.93 -3.10 -21.45
CA ALA A 55 -1.94 -2.26 -22.10
C ALA A 55 -2.61 -1.28 -21.11
N VAL A 56 -2.74 -1.63 -19.83
CA VAL A 56 -3.33 -0.75 -18.80
C VAL A 56 -2.61 0.60 -18.71
N TRP A 57 -1.29 0.63 -18.94
CA TRP A 57 -0.48 1.86 -18.85
C TRP A 57 -0.51 2.70 -20.13
N LYS A 58 -1.10 2.18 -21.20
CA LYS A 58 -1.15 2.84 -22.51
C LYS A 58 -2.53 3.40 -22.85
N GLY A 59 -3.57 2.91 -22.17
CA GLY A 59 -4.96 3.23 -22.49
C GLY A 59 -5.42 4.60 -22.01
N ASP A 60 -5.01 5.01 -20.81
CA ASP A 60 -5.42 6.28 -20.19
C ASP A 60 -4.20 7.03 -19.64
N PRO A 61 -3.92 8.27 -20.09
CA PRO A 61 -2.81 9.09 -19.57
C PRO A 61 -2.87 9.31 -18.06
N LYS A 62 -4.06 9.34 -17.46
CA LYS A 62 -4.24 9.49 -16.00
C LYS A 62 -3.78 8.24 -15.24
N VAL A 63 -3.93 7.06 -15.86
CA VAL A 63 -3.49 5.77 -15.30
C VAL A 63 -2.00 5.56 -15.56
N ALA A 64 -1.50 5.97 -16.72
CA ALA A 64 -0.10 5.81 -17.12
C ALA A 64 0.92 6.36 -16.11
N ILE A 65 0.58 7.43 -15.39
CA ILE A 65 1.45 8.02 -14.35
C ILE A 65 1.75 7.08 -13.19
N PHE A 66 0.92 6.05 -12.97
CA PHE A 66 1.11 5.08 -11.89
C PHE A 66 2.02 3.92 -12.28
N ARG A 67 2.41 3.79 -13.55
CA ARG A 67 3.30 2.71 -14.04
C ARG A 67 4.59 2.60 -13.22
N ASP A 68 5.21 3.74 -12.92
CA ASP A 68 6.51 3.80 -12.26
C ASP A 68 6.40 4.09 -10.76
N THR A 69 5.20 3.90 -10.19
CA THR A 69 4.90 4.17 -8.78
C THR A 69 5.83 3.42 -7.82
N MET A 70 6.21 2.19 -8.16
CA MET A 70 7.10 1.37 -7.32
C MET A 70 8.46 2.03 -7.10
N ASN A 71 8.94 2.83 -8.06
CA ASN A 71 10.22 3.53 -7.95
C ASN A 71 10.17 4.78 -7.06
N SER A 72 8.98 5.29 -6.77
CA SER A 72 8.74 6.53 -6.03
C SER A 72 7.85 6.35 -4.79
N THR A 73 7.59 5.09 -4.40
CA THR A 73 6.72 4.78 -3.27
C THR A 73 7.49 4.78 -1.97
N TYR A 74 6.93 5.46 -0.98
CA TYR A 74 7.39 5.45 0.40
C TYR A 74 6.36 4.78 1.30
N TYR A 75 6.84 3.95 2.20
CA TYR A 75 5.99 3.34 3.22
C TYR A 75 5.70 4.32 4.36
N ALA A 76 4.60 4.13 5.05
CA ALA A 76 4.30 4.91 6.24
C ALA A 76 5.45 4.81 7.26
N GLY A 77 5.91 5.97 7.76
CA GLY A 77 7.04 6.03 8.68
C GLY A 77 8.43 5.96 8.03
N TYR A 78 8.54 6.10 6.71
CA TYR A 78 9.81 5.96 5.96
C TYR A 78 10.96 6.88 6.44
N LYS A 79 10.67 7.97 7.13
CA LYS A 79 11.68 8.87 7.72
C LYS A 79 12.30 8.32 9.01
N GLY A 80 11.76 7.23 9.55
CA GLY A 80 12.26 6.56 10.74
C GLY A 80 12.34 5.04 10.52
N PRO A 81 12.78 4.28 11.51
CA PRO A 81 12.79 2.84 11.43
C PRO A 81 11.37 2.30 11.33
N ILE A 82 11.20 1.22 10.58
CA ILE A 82 9.93 0.47 10.56
C ILE A 82 9.65 -0.02 11.97
N SER A 83 8.49 0.33 12.52
CA SER A 83 8.13 0.00 13.89
C SER A 83 6.68 -0.45 14.00
N THR A 84 6.38 -1.19 15.06
CA THR A 84 5.01 -1.56 15.42
C THR A 84 4.14 -0.34 15.70
N ALA A 85 4.73 0.75 16.21
CA ALA A 85 4.06 2.01 16.45
C ALA A 85 3.45 2.61 15.17
N THR A 86 4.17 2.57 14.04
CA THR A 86 3.65 3.01 12.73
C THR A 86 2.44 2.17 12.31
N GLY A 87 2.51 0.85 12.51
CA GLY A 87 1.39 -0.05 12.26
C GLY A 87 0.17 0.28 13.12
N ALA A 88 0.38 0.53 14.40
CA ALA A 88 -0.69 0.89 15.35
C ALA A 88 -1.37 2.22 14.99
N VAL A 89 -0.61 3.25 14.62
CA VAL A 89 -1.16 4.55 14.15
C VAL A 89 -2.07 4.35 12.94
N ARG A 90 -1.69 3.46 12.02
CA ARG A 90 -2.53 3.12 10.85
C ARG A 90 -3.77 2.34 11.23
N ALA A 91 -3.62 1.31 12.07
CA ALA A 91 -4.72 0.45 12.51
C ALA A 91 -5.80 1.24 13.27
N ASP A 92 -5.40 2.27 13.99
CA ASP A 92 -6.28 3.17 14.74
C ASP A 92 -6.87 4.31 13.89
N TYR A 93 -6.63 4.28 12.57
CA TYR A 93 -7.14 5.26 11.61
C TYR A 93 -6.85 6.72 11.98
N VAL A 94 -5.74 7.00 12.68
CA VAL A 94 -5.41 8.35 13.19
C VAL A 94 -5.43 9.40 12.08
N THR A 95 -4.79 9.10 10.95
CA THR A 95 -4.76 10.01 9.79
C THR A 95 -6.13 10.16 9.13
N VAL A 96 -6.88 9.05 9.00
CA VAL A 96 -8.23 9.09 8.41
C VAL A 96 -9.16 9.95 9.25
N GLN A 97 -9.13 9.78 10.56
CA GLN A 97 -9.97 10.57 11.49
C GLN A 97 -9.57 12.05 11.50
N MET A 98 -8.27 12.36 11.33
CA MET A 98 -7.80 13.73 11.17
C MET A 98 -8.47 14.42 9.97
N PHE A 99 -8.43 13.79 8.80
CA PHE A 99 -9.09 14.35 7.62
C PHE A 99 -10.62 14.36 7.73
N ALA A 100 -11.21 13.32 8.29
CA ALA A 100 -12.66 13.25 8.48
C ALA A 100 -13.18 14.36 9.38
N SER A 101 -12.48 14.69 10.47
CA SER A 101 -12.91 15.76 11.39
C SER A 101 -12.91 17.13 10.73
N VAL A 102 -11.99 17.40 9.81
CA VAL A 102 -11.97 18.64 9.02
C VAL A 102 -13.08 18.61 7.96
N ALA A 103 -13.25 17.50 7.26
CA ALA A 103 -14.23 17.37 6.19
C ALA A 103 -15.70 17.46 6.69
N THR A 104 -15.92 17.18 7.96
CA THR A 104 -17.24 17.28 8.62
C THR A 104 -17.41 18.54 9.47
N ASP A 105 -16.48 19.50 9.36
CA ASP A 105 -16.46 20.74 10.15
C ASP A 105 -16.44 20.53 11.68
N ALA A 106 -16.03 19.33 12.13
CA ALA A 106 -15.91 19.00 13.54
C ALA A 106 -14.64 19.60 14.20
N ALA A 107 -13.64 19.95 13.41
CA ALA A 107 -12.41 20.59 13.87
C ALA A 107 -11.77 21.45 12.78
N THR A 108 -10.98 22.46 13.19
CA THR A 108 -10.11 23.17 12.25
C THR A 108 -8.95 22.28 11.81
N PRO A 109 -8.32 22.53 10.65
CA PRO A 109 -7.15 21.77 10.19
C PRO A 109 -6.03 21.69 11.23
N GLU A 110 -5.75 22.82 11.92
CA GLU A 110 -4.72 22.92 12.95
C GLU A 110 -5.06 22.06 14.18
N ALA A 111 -6.30 22.13 14.65
CA ALA A 111 -6.78 21.34 15.79
C ALA A 111 -6.77 19.84 15.47
N ALA A 112 -7.20 19.45 14.27
CA ALA A 112 -7.19 18.08 13.81
C ALA A 112 -5.76 17.52 13.71
N ALA A 113 -4.82 18.28 13.17
CA ALA A 113 -3.42 17.91 13.07
C ALA A 113 -2.77 17.74 14.47
N ALA A 114 -3.02 18.69 15.38
CA ALA A 114 -2.51 18.63 16.76
C ALA A 114 -3.03 17.39 17.52
N GLU A 115 -4.32 17.05 17.34
CA GLU A 115 -4.89 15.84 17.94
C GLU A 115 -4.29 14.57 17.34
N ALA A 116 -4.14 14.50 16.02
CA ALA A 116 -3.53 13.38 15.34
C ALA A 116 -2.08 13.16 15.80
N GLU A 117 -1.29 14.22 15.93
CA GLU A 117 0.07 14.17 16.46
C GLU A 117 0.08 13.64 17.91
N ARG A 118 -0.79 14.17 18.76
CA ARG A 118 -0.90 13.74 20.17
C ARG A 118 -1.24 12.24 20.26
N ARG A 119 -2.14 11.75 19.42
CA ARG A 119 -2.50 10.33 19.36
C ARG A 119 -1.36 9.47 18.86
N ALA A 120 -0.70 9.86 17.78
CA ALA A 120 0.45 9.15 17.24
C ALA A 120 1.59 9.03 18.28
N LYS A 121 1.93 10.12 18.96
CA LYS A 121 2.97 10.13 20.02
C LYS A 121 2.73 9.12 21.12
N ARG A 122 1.49 8.75 21.43
CA ARG A 122 1.18 7.72 22.45
C ARG A 122 1.68 6.34 22.05
N TYR A 123 1.64 6.00 20.76
CA TYR A 123 2.14 4.72 20.27
C TYR A 123 3.67 4.66 20.26
N PHE A 124 4.33 5.74 19.88
CA PHE A 124 5.80 5.81 19.86
C PHE A 124 6.45 5.88 21.24
N ARG A 125 5.70 6.23 22.28
CA ARG A 125 6.20 6.20 23.67
C ARG A 125 6.15 4.81 24.31
N ARG A 126 5.42 3.87 23.70
CA ARG A 126 5.21 2.51 24.21
C ARG A 126 6.02 1.45 23.47
N SER A 127 6.73 1.84 22.42
CA SER A 127 7.54 0.97 21.57
C SER A 127 9.03 0.98 21.96
#